data_0725d73f4f3a99c39dbe025d1549669e
#
_entry.id   0725d73f4f3a99c39dbe025d1549669e
#
_cell.length_a   1.000
_cell.length_b   1.000
_cell.length_c   1.000
_cell.angle_alpha   90.00
_cell.angle_beta   90.00
_cell.angle_gamma   90.00
#
_symmetry.space_group_name_H-M   'P 1'
#
loop_
_entity.id
_entity.type
_entity.pdbx_description
1 polymer ?
#
loop_
_entity_poly.entity_id
_entity_poly.type
_entity_poly.pdbx_seq_one_letter_code
_entity_poly.pdbx_strand_id
1 'polypeptide(L)'
;MGCLLAPLEAQQAQQAIFPPITSWSLDKEKITLPGEFQGQIDLLLLSFREEQQNDINSWMSTAQALQHLNFQFRYYQLPVAEKENFIFRWWETSSMRSDQSDPEALHWIVPLWVDRKKFFQSLDIPNDKQVVVLLVDRQGKVLWRATGPITPDNRTALMNAAGVH
;
A
#
# COMPACT_ATOMS: atom_id res chain seq x y z
N MET A 1 7.90 -32.27 24.29
CA MET A 1 7.78 -30.96 24.92
C MET A 1 8.38 -29.79 24.12
N GLY A 2 8.99 -30.03 22.99
CA GLY A 2 9.51 -28.97 22.13
C GLY A 2 8.52 -28.36 21.15
N CYS A 3 7.27 -28.78 21.15
CA CYS A 3 6.28 -28.40 20.12
C CYS A 3 5.77 -26.98 20.27
N LEU A 4 5.98 -26.33 21.40
CA LEU A 4 5.45 -25.00 21.67
C LEU A 4 6.18 -23.88 20.92
N LEU A 5 7.41 -24.12 20.48
CA LEU A 5 8.19 -23.11 19.77
C LEU A 5 7.90 -23.10 18.26
N ALA A 6 7.50 -24.23 17.70
CA ALA A 6 7.27 -24.35 16.27
C ALA A 6 6.17 -23.42 15.73
N PRO A 7 5.01 -23.28 16.39
CA PRO A 7 3.99 -22.34 15.88
C PRO A 7 4.44 -20.89 15.88
N LEU A 8 5.20 -20.47 16.85
CA LEU A 8 5.70 -19.09 16.94
C LEU A 8 6.72 -18.80 15.86
N GLU A 9 7.64 -19.73 15.63
CA GLU A 9 8.64 -19.60 14.56
C GLU A 9 7.97 -19.58 13.18
N ALA A 10 6.96 -20.42 12.99
CA ALA A 10 6.21 -20.44 11.73
C ALA A 10 5.49 -19.11 11.48
N GLN A 11 4.92 -18.49 12.52
CA GLN A 11 4.28 -17.18 12.40
C GLN A 11 5.29 -16.09 12.04
N GLN A 12 6.46 -16.11 12.63
CA GLN A 12 7.52 -15.15 12.31
C GLN A 12 8.05 -15.35 10.88
N ALA A 13 8.20 -16.60 10.45
CA ALA A 13 8.67 -16.93 9.11
C ALA A 13 7.66 -16.54 8.03
N GLN A 14 6.35 -16.44 8.40
CA GLN A 14 5.29 -16.05 7.46
C GLN A 14 5.07 -14.56 7.38
N GLN A 15 5.85 -13.76 8.11
CA GLN A 15 5.69 -12.32 8.06
C GLN A 15 6.10 -11.78 6.70
N ALA A 16 5.15 -11.13 6.02
CA ALA A 16 5.35 -10.64 4.67
C ALA A 16 6.27 -9.41 4.66
N ILE A 17 7.08 -9.33 3.60
CA ILE A 17 7.99 -8.21 3.40
C ILE A 17 7.77 -7.69 1.98
N PHE A 18 7.65 -6.37 1.84
CA PHE A 18 7.49 -5.73 0.55
C PHE A 18 8.73 -6.00 -0.31
N PRO A 19 8.56 -6.56 -1.52
CA PRO A 19 9.70 -6.90 -2.36
C PRO A 19 10.39 -5.66 -2.93
N PRO A 20 11.69 -5.75 -3.27
CA PRO A 20 12.38 -4.63 -3.90
C PRO A 20 11.83 -4.36 -5.29
N ILE A 21 11.37 -3.13 -5.52
CA ILE A 21 10.79 -2.69 -6.78
C ILE A 21 11.27 -1.27 -7.06
N THR A 22 11.72 -1.03 -8.29
CA THR A 22 12.04 0.33 -8.75
C THR A 22 10.96 0.77 -9.72
N SER A 23 10.40 1.96 -9.51
CA SER A 23 9.37 2.52 -10.35
C SER A 23 9.48 4.05 -10.37
N TRP A 24 8.49 4.70 -10.93
CA TRP A 24 8.40 6.16 -10.98
C TRP A 24 7.05 6.60 -10.46
N SER A 25 7.06 7.64 -9.64
CA SER A 25 5.82 8.31 -9.24
C SER A 25 5.19 9.02 -10.44
N LEU A 26 3.96 9.47 -10.28
CA LEU A 26 3.27 10.17 -11.36
C LEU A 26 3.86 11.55 -11.64
N ASP A 27 4.63 12.11 -10.72
CA ASP A 27 5.41 13.33 -10.94
C ASP A 27 6.81 13.04 -11.53
N LYS A 28 7.04 11.79 -11.97
CA LYS A 28 8.24 11.34 -12.69
C LYS A 28 9.51 11.24 -11.83
N GLU A 29 9.34 11.14 -10.52
CA GLU A 29 10.44 10.88 -9.61
C GLU A 29 10.70 9.36 -9.54
N LYS A 30 11.96 8.96 -9.72
CA LYS A 30 12.34 7.55 -9.58
C LYS A 30 12.37 7.18 -8.10
N ILE A 31 11.81 6.01 -7.77
CA ILE A 31 11.78 5.53 -6.39
C ILE A 31 12.07 4.03 -6.34
N THR A 32 12.96 3.63 -5.45
CA THR A 32 13.29 2.23 -5.20
C THR A 32 12.71 1.81 -3.85
N LEU A 33 11.76 0.89 -3.89
CA LEU A 33 11.01 0.45 -2.73
C LEU A 33 11.57 -0.89 -2.20
N PRO A 34 11.45 -1.15 -0.92
CA PRO A 34 10.84 -0.33 0.14
C PRO A 34 11.77 0.73 0.75
N GLY A 35 13.04 0.74 0.40
CA GLY A 35 14.06 1.57 1.07
C GLY A 35 13.81 3.06 0.98
N GLU A 36 13.15 3.53 -0.09
CA GLU A 36 12.92 4.96 -0.30
C GLU A 36 11.52 5.42 0.09
N PHE A 37 10.73 4.58 0.76
CA PHE A 37 9.53 5.07 1.43
C PHE A 37 9.93 6.14 2.45
N GLN A 38 9.22 7.25 2.47
CA GLN A 38 9.67 8.43 3.21
C GLN A 38 9.25 8.44 4.69
N GLY A 39 8.28 7.61 5.07
CA GLY A 39 7.87 7.51 6.46
C GLY A 39 8.68 6.50 7.25
N GLN A 40 8.68 6.61 8.56
CA GLN A 40 9.13 5.53 9.44
C GLN A 40 8.16 4.36 9.37
N ILE A 41 6.88 4.67 9.25
CA ILE A 41 5.82 3.73 8.90
C ILE A 41 5.06 4.31 7.71
N ASP A 42 4.69 3.44 6.78
CA ASP A 42 4.07 3.85 5.54
C ASP A 42 2.81 3.01 5.27
N LEU A 43 1.73 3.70 4.93
CA LEU A 43 0.49 3.05 4.54
C LEU A 43 0.48 2.89 3.03
N LEU A 44 0.33 1.66 2.57
CA LEU A 44 0.33 1.33 1.16
C LEU A 44 -1.07 0.94 0.73
N LEU A 45 -1.63 1.71 -0.20
CA LEU A 45 -2.97 1.49 -0.73
C LEU A 45 -2.81 0.83 -2.11
N LEU A 46 -2.94 -0.50 -2.13
CA LEU A 46 -2.72 -1.30 -3.33
C LEU A 46 -4.02 -1.53 -4.07
N SER A 47 -4.07 -1.17 -5.34
CA SER A 47 -5.19 -1.46 -6.23
C SER A 47 -4.71 -2.29 -7.42
N PHE A 48 -5.59 -3.12 -7.96
CA PHE A 48 -5.27 -4.06 -9.03
C PHE A 48 -6.18 -3.89 -10.24
N ARG A 49 -7.26 -3.12 -10.08
CA ARG A 49 -8.26 -2.87 -11.11
C ARG A 49 -8.76 -1.43 -11.01
N GLU A 50 -9.13 -0.88 -12.14
CA GLU A 50 -9.61 0.50 -12.23
C GLU A 50 -10.82 0.77 -11.32
N GLU A 51 -11.78 -0.15 -11.30
CA GLU A 51 -13.00 0.00 -10.51
C GLU A 51 -12.76 0.03 -9.00
N GLN A 52 -11.56 -0.31 -8.56
CA GLN A 52 -11.20 -0.29 -7.13
C GLN A 52 -10.83 1.11 -6.63
N GLN A 53 -10.78 2.10 -7.49
CA GLN A 53 -10.37 3.46 -7.08
C GLN A 53 -11.29 4.05 -6.01
N ASN A 54 -12.59 3.77 -6.06
CA ASN A 54 -13.52 4.24 -5.03
C ASN A 54 -13.18 3.67 -3.65
N ASP A 55 -12.77 2.40 -3.61
CA ASP A 55 -12.36 1.78 -2.35
C ASP A 55 -11.06 2.41 -1.82
N ILE A 56 -10.10 2.69 -2.70
CA ILE A 56 -8.89 3.43 -2.32
C ILE A 56 -9.28 4.80 -1.75
N ASN A 57 -10.18 5.51 -2.42
CA ASN A 57 -10.59 6.86 -1.99
C ASN A 57 -11.23 6.84 -0.60
N SER A 58 -11.88 5.75 -0.21
CA SER A 58 -12.49 5.64 1.11
C SER A 58 -11.47 5.70 2.25
N TRP A 59 -10.20 5.36 1.98
CA TRP A 59 -9.12 5.41 2.97
C TRP A 59 -8.44 6.77 3.07
N MET A 60 -8.65 7.65 2.10
CA MET A 60 -7.84 8.87 1.97
C MET A 60 -7.99 9.83 3.15
N SER A 61 -9.20 10.05 3.64
CA SER A 61 -9.39 10.97 4.76
C SER A 61 -8.68 10.49 6.03
N THR A 62 -8.72 9.18 6.29
CA THR A 62 -8.01 8.59 7.44
C THR A 62 -6.49 8.66 7.25
N ALA A 63 -6.00 8.36 6.05
CA ALA A 63 -4.57 8.46 5.75
C ALA A 63 -4.05 9.88 5.93
N GLN A 64 -4.79 10.87 5.45
CA GLN A 64 -4.43 12.28 5.61
C GLN A 64 -4.44 12.69 7.08
N ALA A 65 -5.44 12.27 7.83
CA ALA A 65 -5.51 12.55 9.26
C ALA A 65 -4.33 11.97 10.02
N LEU A 66 -3.96 10.71 9.70
CA LEU A 66 -2.80 10.07 10.31
C LEU A 66 -1.50 10.81 10.00
N GLN A 67 -1.35 11.29 8.78
CA GLN A 67 -0.15 12.03 8.39
C GLN A 67 -0.04 13.36 9.16
N HIS A 68 -1.15 13.99 9.48
CA HIS A 68 -1.16 15.18 10.32
C HIS A 68 -0.86 14.88 11.78
N LEU A 69 -1.33 13.74 12.28
CA LEU A 69 -1.17 13.37 13.70
C LEU A 69 0.21 12.77 13.99
N ASN A 70 0.87 12.19 13.00
CA ASN A 70 2.15 11.51 13.17
C ASN A 70 3.08 11.89 12.02
N PHE A 71 4.06 12.75 12.31
CA PHE A 71 5.00 13.21 11.30
C PHE A 71 5.89 12.10 10.74
N GLN A 72 5.96 10.95 11.37
CA GLN A 72 6.71 9.79 10.88
C GLN A 72 5.89 8.92 9.93
N PHE A 73 4.62 9.21 9.76
CA PHE A 73 3.70 8.45 8.91
C PHE A 73 3.62 9.09 7.53
N ARG A 74 3.64 8.24 6.49
CA ARG A 74 3.34 8.66 5.12
C ARG A 74 2.40 7.61 4.49
N TYR A 75 1.78 7.95 3.38
CA TYR A 75 0.95 7.01 2.65
C TYR A 75 1.23 7.12 1.15
N TYR A 76 1.02 6.01 0.46
CA TYR A 76 1.24 5.90 -0.98
C TYR A 76 0.08 5.17 -1.61
N GLN A 77 -0.32 5.60 -2.80
CA GLN A 77 -1.21 4.83 -3.66
C GLN A 77 -0.34 4.06 -4.64
N LEU A 78 -0.50 2.74 -4.67
CA LEU A 78 0.32 1.85 -5.49
C LEU A 78 -0.59 1.04 -6.41
N PRO A 79 -0.98 1.60 -7.57
CA PRO A 79 -1.68 0.80 -8.59
C PRO A 79 -0.73 -0.28 -9.12
N VAL A 80 -1.19 -1.53 -9.13
CA VAL A 80 -0.36 -2.69 -9.49
C VAL A 80 -0.86 -3.30 -10.78
N ALA A 81 0.02 -3.44 -11.79
CA ALA A 81 -0.32 -4.06 -13.05
C ALA A 81 0.87 -4.82 -13.62
N GLU A 82 0.57 -5.81 -14.46
CA GLU A 82 1.61 -6.55 -15.18
C GLU A 82 2.06 -5.84 -16.44
N LYS A 83 1.17 -5.06 -17.05
CA LYS A 83 1.43 -4.40 -18.34
C LYS A 83 1.33 -2.90 -18.20
N GLU A 84 2.35 -2.23 -18.66
CA GLU A 84 2.46 -0.78 -18.64
C GLU A 84 1.22 -0.09 -19.22
N ASN A 85 0.71 -0.58 -20.36
CA ASN A 85 -0.42 0.02 -21.04
C ASN A 85 -1.70 0.06 -20.20
N PHE A 86 -1.88 -0.89 -19.28
CA PHE A 86 -3.05 -0.94 -18.43
C PHE A 86 -3.07 0.23 -17.45
N ILE A 87 -1.98 0.44 -16.72
CA ILE A 87 -1.89 1.52 -15.73
C ILE A 87 -1.95 2.88 -16.41
N PHE A 88 -1.28 3.03 -17.56
CA PHE A 88 -1.25 4.28 -18.27
C PHE A 88 -2.65 4.70 -18.73
N ARG A 89 -3.43 3.76 -19.30
CA ARG A 89 -4.81 4.03 -19.70
C ARG A 89 -5.71 4.34 -18.51
N TRP A 90 -5.52 3.59 -17.42
CA TRP A 90 -6.28 3.83 -16.20
C TRP A 90 -6.03 5.25 -15.70
N TRP A 91 -4.76 5.64 -15.63
CA TRP A 91 -4.39 6.99 -15.21
C TRP A 91 -5.04 8.07 -16.10
N GLU A 92 -4.97 7.90 -17.42
CA GLU A 92 -5.51 8.87 -18.36
C GLU A 92 -7.04 8.99 -18.30
N THR A 93 -7.74 7.89 -18.05
CA THR A 93 -9.20 7.85 -18.10
C THR A 93 -9.87 7.96 -16.74
N SER A 94 -9.13 7.81 -15.65
CA SER A 94 -9.69 7.79 -14.30
C SER A 94 -9.92 9.19 -13.76
N SER A 95 -10.83 9.29 -12.78
CA SER A 95 -11.04 10.51 -12.01
C SER A 95 -9.79 10.93 -11.24
N MET A 96 -8.84 10.01 -11.06
CA MET A 96 -7.59 10.28 -10.39
C MET A 96 -6.84 11.46 -11.01
N ARG A 97 -6.79 11.52 -12.36
CA ARG A 97 -6.14 12.61 -13.07
C ARG A 97 -6.91 13.91 -12.97
N SER A 98 -8.24 13.85 -13.10
CA SER A 98 -9.10 15.04 -13.09
C SER A 98 -9.21 15.67 -11.71
N ASP A 99 -9.11 14.84 -10.66
CA ASP A 99 -9.20 15.31 -9.28
C ASP A 99 -7.86 15.79 -8.74
N GLN A 100 -6.75 15.50 -9.43
CA GLN A 100 -5.41 15.85 -8.98
C GLN A 100 -4.97 17.19 -9.56
N SER A 101 -5.54 18.26 -9.04
CA SER A 101 -5.05 19.60 -9.34
C SER A 101 -3.77 19.94 -8.55
N ASP A 102 -3.45 19.16 -7.51
CA ASP A 102 -2.28 19.37 -6.67
C ASP A 102 -1.12 18.51 -7.17
N PRO A 103 -0.03 19.13 -7.69
CA PRO A 103 1.13 18.38 -8.16
C PRO A 103 1.77 17.52 -7.07
N GLU A 104 1.68 17.94 -5.81
CA GLU A 104 2.26 17.19 -4.71
C GLU A 104 1.58 15.83 -4.53
N ALA A 105 0.28 15.75 -4.78
CA ALA A 105 -0.45 14.49 -4.69
C ALA A 105 0.09 13.43 -5.67
N LEU A 106 0.59 13.86 -6.82
CA LEU A 106 1.15 12.94 -7.81
C LEU A 106 2.42 12.26 -7.34
N HIS A 107 3.15 12.89 -6.45
CA HIS A 107 4.38 12.34 -5.87
C HIS A 107 4.12 11.06 -5.07
N TRP A 108 2.94 10.94 -4.47
CA TRP A 108 2.59 9.82 -3.59
C TRP A 108 1.84 8.70 -4.32
N ILE A 109 1.71 8.80 -5.65
CA ILE A 109 1.11 7.76 -6.49
C ILE A 109 2.23 7.12 -7.30
N VAL A 110 2.51 5.86 -7.01
CA VAL A 110 3.61 5.12 -7.63
C VAL A 110 3.07 3.85 -8.27
N PRO A 111 2.78 3.87 -9.58
CA PRO A 111 2.36 2.67 -10.28
C PRO A 111 3.45 1.59 -10.24
N LEU A 112 3.06 0.35 -10.04
CA LEU A 112 3.99 -0.77 -9.98
C LEU A 112 3.75 -1.71 -11.16
N TRP A 113 4.80 -1.94 -11.97
CA TRP A 113 4.79 -2.93 -13.04
C TRP A 113 5.59 -4.13 -12.57
N VAL A 114 4.89 -5.22 -12.23
CA VAL A 114 5.48 -6.38 -11.56
C VAL A 114 4.96 -7.67 -12.15
N ASP A 115 5.70 -8.76 -11.93
CA ASP A 115 5.13 -10.10 -12.05
C ASP A 115 4.11 -10.25 -10.93
N ARG A 116 2.83 -10.17 -11.28
CA ARG A 116 1.74 -10.13 -10.31
C ARG A 116 1.74 -11.35 -9.39
N LYS A 117 2.00 -12.53 -9.96
CA LYS A 117 2.01 -13.76 -9.17
C LYS A 117 3.10 -13.74 -8.08
N LYS A 118 4.30 -13.33 -8.44
CA LYS A 118 5.41 -13.23 -7.48
C LYS A 118 5.15 -12.16 -6.44
N PHE A 119 4.58 -11.02 -6.87
CA PHE A 119 4.23 -9.93 -5.98
C PHE A 119 3.19 -10.38 -4.95
N PHE A 120 2.14 -11.06 -5.40
CA PHE A 120 1.11 -11.59 -4.52
C PHE A 120 1.67 -12.60 -3.53
N GLN A 121 2.56 -13.47 -3.98
CA GLN A 121 3.20 -14.45 -3.08
C GLN A 121 4.06 -13.76 -2.02
N SER A 122 4.81 -12.73 -2.39
CA SER A 122 5.66 -12.00 -1.45
C SER A 122 4.88 -11.33 -0.34
N LEU A 123 3.64 -10.92 -0.60
CA LEU A 123 2.82 -10.17 0.34
C LEU A 123 1.62 -10.95 0.86
N ASP A 124 1.52 -12.24 0.57
CA ASP A 124 0.39 -13.09 0.96
C ASP A 124 -0.94 -12.50 0.50
N ILE A 125 -1.00 -12.02 -0.75
CA ILE A 125 -2.22 -11.51 -1.35
C ILE A 125 -2.87 -12.66 -2.13
N PRO A 126 -4.10 -13.08 -1.77
CA PRO A 126 -4.70 -14.26 -2.39
C PRO A 126 -5.22 -14.01 -3.81
N ASN A 127 -5.69 -12.79 -4.11
CA ASN A 127 -6.26 -12.46 -5.41
C ASN A 127 -6.36 -10.95 -5.59
N ASP A 128 -6.85 -10.52 -6.76
CA ASP A 128 -6.98 -9.10 -7.12
C ASP A 128 -8.41 -8.56 -6.97
N LYS A 129 -9.28 -9.26 -6.25
CA LYS A 129 -10.70 -8.91 -6.17
C LYS A 129 -10.98 -7.71 -5.29
N GLN A 130 -10.08 -7.39 -4.38
CA GLN A 130 -10.24 -6.26 -3.46
C GLN A 130 -8.94 -5.49 -3.37
N VAL A 131 -9.05 -4.21 -3.02
CA VAL A 131 -7.87 -3.43 -2.64
C VAL A 131 -7.23 -4.07 -1.41
N VAL A 132 -5.92 -3.92 -1.29
CA VAL A 132 -5.17 -4.39 -0.13
C VAL A 132 -4.48 -3.18 0.49
N VAL A 133 -4.65 -3.03 1.78
CA VAL A 133 -4.06 -1.92 2.54
C VAL A 133 -3.04 -2.52 3.50
N LEU A 134 -1.80 -2.05 3.40
CA LEU A 134 -0.71 -2.55 4.21
C LEU A 134 -0.08 -1.39 4.98
N LEU A 135 0.21 -1.61 6.26
CA LEU A 135 1.08 -0.72 7.01
C LEU A 135 2.43 -1.41 7.11
N VAL A 136 3.49 -0.75 6.66
CA VAL A 136 4.84 -1.32 6.62
C VAL A 136 5.82 -0.45 7.39
N ASP A 137 6.92 -1.07 7.87
CA ASP A 137 8.03 -0.34 8.45
C ASP A 137 9.06 0.04 7.36
N ARG A 138 10.18 0.61 7.76
CA ARG A 138 11.21 1.08 6.83
C ARG A 138 11.89 -0.05 6.05
N GLN A 139 11.84 -1.27 6.55
CA GLN A 139 12.37 -2.44 5.85
C GLN A 139 11.33 -3.09 4.95
N GLY A 140 10.11 -2.55 4.91
CA GLY A 140 9.04 -3.12 4.12
C GLY A 140 8.28 -4.24 4.81
N LYS A 141 8.53 -4.47 6.08
CA LYS A 141 7.87 -5.51 6.85
C LYS A 141 6.42 -5.11 7.13
N VAL A 142 5.49 -6.01 6.83
CA VAL A 142 4.05 -5.75 7.02
C VAL A 142 3.70 -5.82 8.49
N LEU A 143 3.26 -4.70 9.04
CA LEU A 143 2.89 -4.58 10.45
C LEU A 143 1.39 -4.79 10.65
N TRP A 144 0.58 -4.45 9.66
CA TRP A 144 -0.87 -4.53 9.72
C TRP A 144 -1.43 -4.56 8.29
N ARG A 145 -2.59 -5.18 8.13
CA ARG A 145 -3.25 -5.23 6.82
C ARG A 145 -4.77 -5.22 6.93
N ALA A 146 -5.40 -4.77 5.83
CA ALA A 146 -6.84 -4.87 5.63
C ALA A 146 -7.12 -5.04 4.14
N THR A 147 -8.35 -5.39 3.80
CA THR A 147 -8.82 -5.50 2.41
C THR A 147 -10.16 -4.77 2.26
N GLY A 148 -10.44 -4.32 1.03
CA GLY A 148 -11.68 -3.66 0.71
C GLY A 148 -11.76 -2.21 1.18
N PRO A 149 -12.96 -1.60 1.10
CA PRO A 149 -13.15 -0.24 1.56
C PRO A 149 -12.98 -0.12 3.07
N ILE A 150 -12.76 1.10 3.55
CA ILE A 150 -12.58 1.34 4.97
C ILE A 150 -13.86 1.04 5.74
N THR A 151 -13.70 0.45 6.92
CA THR A 151 -14.79 0.24 7.88
C THR A 151 -14.44 0.90 9.19
N PRO A 152 -15.42 1.18 10.09
CA PRO A 152 -15.10 1.74 11.40
C PRO A 152 -14.11 0.88 12.19
N ASP A 153 -14.23 -0.44 12.12
CA ASP A 153 -13.34 -1.35 12.83
C ASP A 153 -11.91 -1.30 12.30
N ASN A 154 -11.72 -1.37 10.98
CA ASN A 154 -10.35 -1.34 10.45
C ASN A 154 -9.73 0.06 10.51
N ARG A 155 -10.54 1.11 10.53
CA ARG A 155 -10.05 2.46 10.81
C ARG A 155 -9.44 2.54 12.21
N THR A 156 -10.17 2.06 13.23
CA THR A 156 -9.68 2.02 14.60
C THR A 156 -8.41 1.17 14.72
N ALA A 157 -8.41 0.00 14.08
CA ALA A 157 -7.27 -0.90 14.11
C ALA A 157 -6.05 -0.25 13.44
N LEU A 158 -6.22 0.45 12.34
CA LEU A 158 -5.13 1.16 11.66
C LEU A 158 -4.57 2.26 12.55
N MET A 159 -5.43 3.05 13.17
CA MET A 159 -4.97 4.13 14.04
C MET A 159 -4.14 3.59 15.21
N ASN A 160 -4.60 2.50 15.81
CA ASN A 160 -3.84 1.84 16.88
C ASN A 160 -2.50 1.30 16.37
N ALA A 161 -2.50 0.65 15.21
CA ALA A 161 -1.27 0.10 14.61
C ALA A 161 -0.26 1.21 14.25
N ALA A 162 -0.77 2.39 13.87
CA ALA A 162 0.07 3.55 13.54
C ALA A 162 0.53 4.33 14.79
N GLY A 163 0.18 3.87 15.99
CA GLY A 163 0.60 4.50 17.23
C GLY A 163 -0.21 5.73 17.62
N VAL A 164 -1.42 5.90 17.06
CA VAL A 164 -2.33 7.01 17.39
C VAL A 164 -3.48 6.45 18.22
N HIS A 165 -3.62 6.95 19.44
CA HIS A 165 -4.63 6.48 20.38
C HIS A 165 -5.64 7.55 20.74
#